data_44ccc476e89c1739e2e7df233b79f9b5
#
_entry.id   44ccc476e89c1739e2e7df233b79f9b5
#
_cell.length_a   1.000
_cell.length_b   1.000
_cell.length_c   1.000
_cell.angle_alpha   90.00
_cell.angle_beta   90.00
_cell.angle_gamma   90.00
#
_symmetry.space_group_name_H-M   'P 1'
#
loop_
_entity.id
_entity.type
_entity.pdbx_description
1 polymer ?
#
loop_
_entity_poly.entity_id
_entity_poly.type
_entity_poly.pdbx_seq_one_letter_code
_entity_poly.pdbx_strand_id
1 'polypeptide(L)'
;VTATTRGAALSLPSDFDSRWTLAFLGARSVAPLERVGAWSYERILRIGKRPFTLSFGFERARGRARRLRLASTPSLSTTRLRSLAARLFDLETDLRPFRRLARRDRVLRGIVSPRRALRVVQFLDPFEALVRAILGQQVSVAGARTLAGRLVRLANGGTHFPTAAEMAALGERRLRGIGLTRARARCLFEVARAVGDGAVRWEALRSQATEEAERALRSLPGVGPWTASYVLMRGLGHRDAFPAGDLGVRKALEAAH
;
A
#
# COMPACT_ATOMS: atom_id res chain seq x y z
N VAL A 1 19.01 17.70 -20.74
CA VAL A 1 19.97 16.59 -20.53
C VAL A 1 19.14 15.39 -20.09
N THR A 2 18.84 14.49 -21.02
CA THR A 2 18.10 13.24 -20.79
C THR A 2 19.04 12.28 -20.04
N ALA A 3 18.87 12.16 -18.72
CA ALA A 3 19.55 11.13 -17.95
C ALA A 3 19.10 9.76 -18.48
N THR A 4 20.03 9.02 -19.06
CA THR A 4 19.80 7.66 -19.58
C THR A 4 19.37 6.77 -18.42
N THR A 5 18.07 6.51 -18.35
CA THR A 5 17.47 5.66 -17.32
C THR A 5 17.91 4.22 -17.61
N ARG A 6 18.86 3.67 -16.85
CA ARG A 6 19.16 2.23 -16.88
C ARG A 6 17.93 1.49 -16.40
N GLY A 7 17.09 1.05 -17.35
CA GLY A 7 15.90 0.26 -17.06
C GLY A 7 16.28 -1.15 -16.63
N ALA A 8 15.61 -1.68 -15.62
CA ALA A 8 15.64 -3.09 -15.26
C ALA A 8 14.36 -3.76 -15.74
N ALA A 9 14.36 -5.08 -15.84
CA ALA A 9 13.16 -5.86 -16.12
C ALA A 9 13.08 -7.07 -15.19
N LEU A 10 11.84 -7.46 -14.88
CA LEU A 10 11.49 -8.66 -14.13
C LEU A 10 10.52 -9.51 -14.95
N SER A 11 10.67 -10.82 -14.89
CA SER A 11 9.62 -11.74 -15.34
C SER A 11 8.49 -11.75 -14.30
N LEU A 12 7.27 -11.65 -14.77
CA LEU A 12 6.10 -11.74 -13.91
C LEU A 12 5.70 -13.22 -13.73
N PRO A 13 5.21 -13.59 -12.54
CA PRO A 13 4.59 -14.88 -12.34
C PRO A 13 3.51 -15.17 -13.40
N SER A 14 3.42 -16.42 -13.88
CA SER A 14 2.47 -16.80 -14.93
C SER A 14 1.01 -16.52 -14.58
N ASP A 15 0.74 -16.43 -13.29
CA ASP A 15 -0.56 -16.17 -12.69
C ASP A 15 -0.77 -14.71 -12.27
N PHE A 16 0.12 -13.78 -12.65
CA PHE A 16 -0.01 -12.36 -12.31
C PHE A 16 -1.11 -11.69 -13.14
N ASP A 17 -2.04 -11.00 -12.46
CA ASP A 17 -3.11 -10.23 -13.10
C ASP A 17 -2.80 -8.73 -13.05
N SER A 18 -2.21 -8.23 -14.13
CA SER A 18 -1.87 -6.81 -14.25
C SER A 18 -3.10 -5.91 -14.37
N ARG A 19 -4.20 -6.38 -14.96
CA ARG A 19 -5.42 -5.58 -15.13
C ARG A 19 -6.06 -5.31 -13.77
N TRP A 20 -6.23 -6.36 -12.98
CA TRP A 20 -6.76 -6.22 -11.62
C TRP A 20 -5.85 -5.35 -10.75
N THR A 21 -4.53 -5.57 -10.82
CA THR A 21 -3.53 -4.80 -10.07
C THR A 21 -3.61 -3.31 -10.39
N LEU A 22 -3.67 -2.96 -11.69
CA LEU A 22 -3.78 -1.57 -12.13
C LEU A 22 -5.15 -0.96 -11.77
N ALA A 23 -6.23 -1.71 -11.88
CA ALA A 23 -7.56 -1.25 -11.45
C ALA A 23 -7.58 -0.97 -9.92
N PHE A 24 -6.98 -1.86 -9.12
CA PHE A 24 -6.86 -1.66 -7.68
C PHE A 24 -6.05 -0.41 -7.33
N LEU A 25 -4.89 -0.22 -7.98
CA LEU A 25 -4.05 0.96 -7.81
C LEU A 25 -4.77 2.24 -8.25
N GLY A 26 -5.44 2.20 -9.42
CA GLY A 26 -6.17 3.35 -9.97
C GLY A 26 -7.29 3.84 -9.06
N ALA A 27 -8.05 2.92 -8.47
CA ALA A 27 -9.10 3.28 -7.52
C ALA A 27 -8.56 4.00 -6.27
N ARG A 28 -7.27 3.78 -5.93
CA ARG A 28 -6.63 4.26 -4.70
C ARG A 28 -5.50 5.26 -4.92
N SER A 29 -5.17 5.56 -6.18
CA SER A 29 -4.06 6.45 -6.53
C SER A 29 -4.26 7.86 -5.98
N VAL A 30 -3.23 8.44 -5.42
CA VAL A 30 -3.20 9.78 -4.82
C VAL A 30 -2.42 10.73 -5.72
N ALA A 31 -3.13 11.59 -6.45
CA ALA A 31 -2.48 12.66 -7.20
C ALA A 31 -1.93 13.75 -6.24
N PRO A 32 -0.72 14.31 -6.50
CA PRO A 32 0.10 14.09 -7.70
C PRO A 32 1.10 12.93 -7.60
N LEU A 33 1.12 12.17 -6.50
CA LEU A 33 2.16 11.16 -6.22
C LEU A 33 2.06 9.91 -7.06
N GLU A 34 0.86 9.58 -7.53
CA GLU A 34 0.60 8.31 -8.22
C GLU A 34 -0.14 8.57 -9.54
N ARG A 35 0.30 7.89 -10.60
CA ARG A 35 -0.35 7.86 -11.90
C ARG A 35 -0.50 6.42 -12.37
N VAL A 36 -1.70 6.08 -12.82
CA VAL A 36 -2.01 4.77 -13.37
C VAL A 36 -2.43 4.92 -14.83
N GLY A 37 -1.69 4.29 -15.72
CA GLY A 37 -2.04 4.15 -17.13
C GLY A 37 -2.63 2.79 -17.45
N ALA A 38 -2.99 2.56 -18.70
CA ALA A 38 -3.57 1.29 -19.16
C ALA A 38 -2.65 0.08 -18.91
N TRP A 39 -1.32 0.28 -18.95
CA TRP A 39 -0.28 -0.74 -18.77
C TRP A 39 0.91 -0.21 -17.99
N SER A 40 0.71 0.84 -17.21
CA SER A 40 1.79 1.45 -16.43
C SER A 40 1.30 1.93 -15.08
N TYR A 41 2.23 2.01 -14.15
CA TYR A 41 2.06 2.65 -12.86
C TYR A 41 3.30 3.47 -12.55
N GLU A 42 3.09 4.68 -12.11
CA GLU A 42 4.15 5.56 -11.63
C GLU A 42 3.81 6.04 -10.23
N ARG A 43 4.84 6.17 -9.41
CA ARG A 43 4.69 6.78 -8.10
C ARG A 43 5.95 7.51 -7.67
N ILE A 44 5.75 8.56 -6.87
CA ILE A 44 6.82 9.24 -6.14
C ILE A 44 6.98 8.55 -4.79
N LEU A 45 8.20 8.08 -4.50
CA LEU A 45 8.58 7.49 -3.23
C LEU A 45 9.78 8.25 -2.65
N ARG A 46 9.72 8.65 -1.40
CA ARG A 46 10.86 9.21 -0.69
C ARG A 46 11.76 8.09 -0.19
N ILE A 47 13.04 8.11 -0.56
CA ILE A 47 14.07 7.17 -0.09
C ILE A 47 15.17 8.00 0.59
N GLY A 48 15.35 7.81 1.88
CA GLY A 48 16.17 8.72 2.68
C GLY A 48 15.59 10.15 2.66
N LYS A 49 16.37 11.12 2.20
CA LYS A 49 15.96 12.54 2.13
C LYS A 49 15.49 12.97 0.73
N ARG A 50 15.49 12.08 -0.27
CA ARG A 50 15.21 12.44 -1.68
C ARG A 50 13.97 11.75 -2.21
N PRO A 51 13.12 12.45 -2.99
CA PRO A 51 12.05 11.84 -3.75
C PRO A 51 12.61 11.14 -5.01
N PHE A 52 12.03 10.01 -5.34
CA PHE A 52 12.29 9.23 -6.55
C PHE A 52 10.97 8.96 -7.25
N THR A 53 10.89 9.22 -8.54
CA THR A 53 9.80 8.75 -9.38
C THR A 53 10.13 7.32 -9.81
N LEU A 54 9.29 6.36 -9.40
CA LEU A 54 9.38 4.96 -9.81
C LEU A 54 8.38 4.73 -10.94
N SER A 55 8.83 4.14 -12.04
CA SER A 55 8.00 3.82 -13.21
C SER A 55 7.99 2.32 -13.46
N PHE A 56 6.80 1.76 -13.61
CA PHE A 56 6.53 0.34 -13.82
C PHE A 56 5.73 0.17 -15.11
N GLY A 57 6.32 -0.41 -16.14
CA GLY A 57 5.68 -0.68 -17.43
C GLY A 57 5.41 -2.18 -17.60
N PHE A 58 4.15 -2.56 -17.80
CA PHE A 58 3.75 -3.96 -18.00
C PHE A 58 3.83 -4.33 -19.48
N GLU A 59 4.84 -5.11 -19.87
CA GLU A 59 5.03 -5.58 -21.24
C GLU A 59 4.16 -6.82 -21.51
N ARG A 60 3.43 -6.76 -22.62
CA ARG A 60 2.43 -7.77 -23.01
C ARG A 60 3.04 -8.80 -23.95
N ALA A 61 2.65 -10.06 -23.74
CA ALA A 61 2.78 -11.10 -24.73
C ALA A 61 1.46 -11.90 -24.76
N ARG A 62 0.85 -12.08 -25.94
CA ARG A 62 -0.42 -12.80 -26.12
C ARG A 62 -1.53 -12.32 -25.16
N GLY A 63 -1.68 -10.98 -25.00
CA GLY A 63 -2.75 -10.38 -24.21
C GLY A 63 -2.55 -10.37 -22.69
N ARG A 64 -1.45 -10.93 -22.17
CA ARG A 64 -1.09 -10.95 -20.74
C ARG A 64 0.24 -10.24 -20.51
N ALA A 65 0.39 -9.59 -19.34
CA ALA A 65 1.70 -9.08 -18.94
C ALA A 65 2.61 -10.23 -18.57
N ARG A 66 3.82 -10.26 -19.15
CA ARG A 66 4.84 -11.29 -18.90
C ARG A 66 6.10 -10.71 -18.31
N ARG A 67 6.36 -9.44 -18.55
CA ARG A 67 7.52 -8.73 -18.04
C ARG A 67 7.11 -7.40 -17.46
N LEU A 68 7.83 -6.97 -16.45
CA LEU A 68 7.70 -5.67 -15.82
C LEU A 68 8.98 -4.89 -16.07
N ARG A 69 8.87 -3.80 -16.83
CA ARG A 69 9.95 -2.83 -17.01
C ARG A 69 9.99 -1.89 -15.81
N LEU A 70 11.17 -1.65 -15.29
CA LEU A 70 11.42 -0.85 -14.09
C LEU A 70 12.33 0.31 -14.42
N ALA A 71 11.97 1.50 -13.98
CA ALA A 71 12.81 2.69 -14.07
C ALA A 71 12.64 3.57 -12.84
N SER A 72 13.60 4.46 -12.60
CA SER A 72 13.47 5.52 -11.60
C SER A 72 14.22 6.77 -11.99
N THR A 73 13.70 7.90 -11.52
CA THR A 73 14.37 9.22 -11.62
C THR A 73 14.36 9.88 -10.23
N PRO A 74 15.53 10.17 -9.63
CA PRO A 74 16.89 9.76 -10.04
C PRO A 74 17.06 8.25 -10.14
N SER A 75 18.14 7.81 -10.79
CA SER A 75 18.40 6.37 -11.04
C SER A 75 18.72 5.63 -9.74
N LEU A 76 18.04 4.51 -9.52
CA LEU A 76 18.33 3.52 -8.48
C LEU A 76 19.05 2.31 -9.07
N SER A 77 19.75 1.55 -8.23
CA SER A 77 20.34 0.28 -8.66
C SER A 77 19.26 -0.72 -9.10
N THR A 78 19.62 -1.57 -10.07
CA THR A 78 18.74 -2.64 -10.57
C THR A 78 18.21 -3.53 -9.43
N THR A 79 19.08 -3.89 -8.49
CA THR A 79 18.71 -4.70 -7.31
C THR A 79 17.64 -3.99 -6.48
N ARG A 80 17.81 -2.70 -6.22
CA ARG A 80 16.85 -1.93 -5.44
C ARG A 80 15.50 -1.81 -6.16
N LEU A 81 15.50 -1.52 -7.47
CA LEU A 81 14.28 -1.46 -8.28
C LEU A 81 13.53 -2.79 -8.27
N ARG A 82 14.23 -3.91 -8.44
CA ARG A 82 13.64 -5.25 -8.39
C ARG A 82 13.01 -5.55 -7.03
N SER A 83 13.71 -5.26 -5.93
CA SER A 83 13.20 -5.43 -4.57
C SER A 83 11.94 -4.59 -4.32
N LEU A 84 11.93 -3.32 -4.73
CA LEU A 84 10.76 -2.46 -4.60
C LEU A 84 9.56 -2.98 -5.42
N ALA A 85 9.80 -3.44 -6.64
CA ALA A 85 8.74 -4.00 -7.49
C ALA A 85 8.21 -5.34 -6.94
N ALA A 86 9.10 -6.23 -6.50
CA ALA A 86 8.72 -7.52 -5.91
C ALA A 86 7.82 -7.32 -4.69
N ARG A 87 8.18 -6.38 -3.83
CA ARG A 87 7.38 -6.02 -2.66
C ARG A 87 6.05 -5.37 -3.03
N LEU A 88 6.06 -4.32 -3.86
CA LEU A 88 4.86 -3.58 -4.25
C LEU A 88 3.78 -4.48 -4.85
N PHE A 89 4.19 -5.39 -5.74
CA PHE A 89 3.29 -6.26 -6.49
C PHE A 89 3.20 -7.68 -5.91
N ASP A 90 3.82 -7.92 -4.76
CA ASP A 90 3.83 -9.25 -4.09
C ASP A 90 4.25 -10.38 -5.04
N LEU A 91 5.38 -10.20 -5.75
CA LEU A 91 5.79 -11.12 -6.82
C LEU A 91 6.40 -12.43 -6.30
N GLU A 92 6.87 -12.46 -5.06
CA GLU A 92 7.61 -13.58 -4.46
C GLU A 92 6.71 -14.55 -3.69
N THR A 93 5.46 -14.18 -3.39
CA THR A 93 4.54 -15.06 -2.67
C THR A 93 4.15 -16.28 -3.51
N ASP A 94 4.41 -17.47 -2.96
CA ASP A 94 3.89 -18.73 -3.51
C ASP A 94 2.41 -18.89 -3.13
N LEU A 95 1.53 -18.74 -4.11
CA LEU A 95 0.09 -18.91 -3.93
C LEU A 95 -0.40 -20.37 -4.04
N ARG A 96 0.48 -21.32 -4.32
CA ARG A 96 0.09 -22.74 -4.48
C ARG A 96 -0.51 -23.35 -3.21
N PRO A 97 0.03 -23.12 -2.01
CA PRO A 97 -0.58 -23.62 -0.77
C PRO A 97 -2.00 -23.06 -0.56
N PHE A 98 -2.17 -21.76 -0.71
CA PHE A 98 -3.48 -21.11 -0.59
C PHE A 98 -4.49 -21.65 -1.61
N ARG A 99 -4.08 -21.86 -2.86
CA ARG A 99 -4.95 -22.44 -3.89
C ARG A 99 -5.36 -23.87 -3.59
N ARG A 100 -4.47 -24.68 -2.99
CA ARG A 100 -4.81 -26.03 -2.54
C ARG A 100 -5.88 -26.00 -1.45
N LEU A 101 -5.72 -25.11 -0.48
CA LEU A 101 -6.71 -24.88 0.57
C LEU A 101 -8.05 -24.44 -0.01
N ALA A 102 -8.05 -23.41 -0.84
CA ALA A 102 -9.25 -22.84 -1.45
C ALA A 102 -10.05 -23.85 -2.31
N ARG A 103 -9.40 -24.87 -2.91
CA ARG A 103 -10.10 -25.92 -3.65
C ARG A 103 -10.92 -26.86 -2.74
N ARG A 104 -10.51 -27.00 -1.48
CA ARG A 104 -11.16 -27.90 -0.49
C ARG A 104 -12.30 -27.19 0.24
N ASP A 105 -12.30 -25.89 0.26
CA ASP A 105 -13.32 -25.08 0.89
C ASP A 105 -14.35 -24.58 -0.14
N ARG A 106 -15.64 -24.79 0.10
CA ARG A 106 -16.71 -24.43 -0.83
C ARG A 106 -16.80 -22.94 -1.08
N VAL A 107 -16.71 -22.12 0.00
CA VAL A 107 -16.83 -20.65 -0.06
C VAL A 107 -15.60 -20.07 -0.74
N LEU A 108 -14.39 -20.43 -0.27
CA LEU A 108 -13.14 -19.94 -0.86
C LEU A 108 -13.01 -20.34 -2.33
N ARG A 109 -13.46 -21.54 -2.72
CA ARG A 109 -13.45 -21.97 -4.12
C ARG A 109 -14.29 -21.04 -5.00
N GLY A 110 -15.48 -20.65 -4.55
CA GLY A 110 -16.34 -19.71 -5.26
C GLY A 110 -15.71 -18.34 -5.44
N ILE A 111 -15.04 -17.83 -4.40
CA ILE A 111 -14.40 -16.51 -4.41
C ILE A 111 -13.09 -16.50 -5.22
N VAL A 112 -12.26 -17.53 -5.07
CA VAL A 112 -10.89 -17.57 -5.62
C VAL A 112 -10.86 -18.08 -7.06
N SER A 113 -11.74 -19.02 -7.43
CA SER A 113 -11.72 -19.65 -8.77
C SER A 113 -11.76 -18.66 -9.92
N PRO A 114 -12.63 -17.64 -9.92
CA PRO A 114 -12.65 -16.64 -11.00
C PRO A 114 -11.46 -15.65 -10.93
N ARG A 115 -10.73 -15.61 -9.80
CA ARG A 115 -9.68 -14.62 -9.50
C ARG A 115 -8.34 -15.27 -9.18
N ARG A 116 -7.92 -16.24 -9.98
CA ARG A 116 -6.77 -17.14 -9.68
C ARG A 116 -5.43 -16.44 -9.43
N ALA A 117 -5.33 -15.15 -9.73
CA ALA A 117 -4.07 -14.42 -9.81
C ALA A 117 -4.01 -13.20 -8.86
N LEU A 118 -4.83 -13.17 -7.82
CA LEU A 118 -4.84 -12.05 -6.89
C LEU A 118 -3.62 -12.10 -5.97
N ARG A 119 -2.87 -11.00 -5.99
CA ARG A 119 -1.76 -10.74 -5.08
C ARG A 119 -2.05 -9.49 -4.26
N VAL A 120 -1.51 -9.44 -3.06
CA VAL A 120 -1.72 -8.30 -2.16
C VAL A 120 -0.81 -7.16 -2.59
N VAL A 121 -1.35 -6.16 -3.28
CA VAL A 121 -0.60 -4.93 -3.57
C VAL A 121 -0.21 -4.28 -2.24
N GLN A 122 1.09 -4.02 -2.05
CA GLN A 122 1.62 -3.49 -0.80
C GLN A 122 2.01 -2.01 -0.92
N PHE A 123 2.07 -1.34 0.21
CA PHE A 123 2.73 -0.04 0.31
C PHE A 123 4.24 -0.21 0.41
N LEU A 124 4.98 0.70 -0.21
CA LEU A 124 6.44 0.73 -0.09
C LEU A 124 6.90 1.40 1.21
N ASP A 125 6.04 2.24 1.80
CA ASP A 125 6.25 2.89 3.08
C ASP A 125 5.15 2.47 4.06
N PRO A 126 5.49 1.79 5.18
CA PRO A 126 4.49 1.36 6.17
C PRO A 126 3.85 2.53 6.92
N PHE A 127 4.53 3.68 7.08
CA PHE A 127 3.90 4.87 7.65
C PHE A 127 2.81 5.42 6.71
N GLU A 128 3.06 5.47 5.40
CA GLU A 128 2.01 5.78 4.42
C GLU A 128 0.82 4.81 4.55
N ALA A 129 1.07 3.51 4.71
CA ALA A 129 0.00 2.53 4.89
C ALA A 129 -0.86 2.84 6.13
N LEU A 130 -0.22 3.18 7.25
CA LEU A 130 -0.89 3.54 8.51
C LEU A 130 -1.73 4.81 8.35
N VAL A 131 -1.15 5.87 7.82
CA VAL A 131 -1.87 7.13 7.60
C VAL A 131 -3.06 6.94 6.67
N ARG A 132 -2.88 6.23 5.55
CA ARG A 132 -3.96 5.97 4.59
C ARG A 132 -5.04 5.05 5.17
N ALA A 133 -4.70 4.12 6.06
CA ALA A 133 -5.68 3.33 6.79
C ALA A 133 -6.52 4.22 7.73
N ILE A 134 -5.90 5.11 8.50
CA ILE A 134 -6.61 6.05 9.38
C ILE A 134 -7.50 7.00 8.57
N LEU A 135 -7.01 7.53 7.44
CA LEU A 135 -7.83 8.37 6.54
C LEU A 135 -9.02 7.61 5.95
N GLY A 136 -8.86 6.28 5.78
CA GLY A 136 -9.89 5.39 5.22
C GLY A 136 -10.95 4.92 6.22
N GLN A 137 -10.78 5.16 7.52
CA GLN A 137 -11.78 4.75 8.52
C GLN A 137 -13.15 5.41 8.25
N GLN A 138 -14.18 4.56 8.11
CA GLN A 138 -15.58 5.00 7.95
C GLN A 138 -15.83 5.96 6.76
N VAL A 139 -15.03 5.88 5.72
CA VAL A 139 -15.23 6.64 4.47
C VAL A 139 -15.07 5.74 3.25
N SER A 140 -15.60 6.17 2.11
CA SER A 140 -15.41 5.47 0.85
C SER A 140 -13.93 5.52 0.39
N VAL A 141 -13.54 4.59 -0.48
CA VAL A 141 -12.20 4.58 -1.10
C VAL A 141 -11.92 5.92 -1.81
N ALA A 142 -12.91 6.50 -2.50
CA ALA A 142 -12.78 7.79 -3.15
C ALA A 142 -12.58 8.93 -2.13
N GLY A 143 -13.32 8.91 -1.01
CA GLY A 143 -13.16 9.87 0.08
C GLY A 143 -11.77 9.80 0.71
N ALA A 144 -11.30 8.59 1.03
CA ALA A 144 -9.96 8.38 1.57
C ALA A 144 -8.86 8.88 0.62
N ARG A 145 -8.99 8.62 -0.68
CA ARG A 145 -8.10 9.13 -1.73
C ARG A 145 -8.07 10.66 -1.76
N THR A 146 -9.23 11.31 -1.68
CA THR A 146 -9.35 12.77 -1.66
C THR A 146 -8.66 13.37 -0.44
N LEU A 147 -8.88 12.80 0.74
CA LEU A 147 -8.24 13.23 2.00
C LEU A 147 -6.72 13.06 1.92
N ALA A 148 -6.23 11.93 1.41
CA ALA A 148 -4.80 11.70 1.22
C ALA A 148 -4.18 12.72 0.25
N GLY A 149 -4.84 13.05 -0.87
CA GLY A 149 -4.39 14.07 -1.80
C GLY A 149 -4.33 15.47 -1.19
N ARG A 150 -5.31 15.84 -0.35
CA ARG A 150 -5.28 17.11 0.39
C ARG A 150 -4.14 17.15 1.41
N LEU A 151 -3.94 16.05 2.15
CA LEU A 151 -2.85 15.91 3.10
C LEU A 151 -1.48 16.12 2.44
N VAL A 152 -1.23 15.42 1.33
CA VAL A 152 0.02 15.51 0.58
C VAL A 152 0.30 16.93 0.09
N ARG A 153 -0.71 17.61 -0.47
CA ARG A 153 -0.54 19.03 -0.89
C ARG A 153 -0.30 19.97 0.30
N LEU A 154 -1.01 19.76 1.40
CA LEU A 154 -0.86 20.58 2.61
C LEU A 154 0.53 20.45 3.22
N ALA A 155 1.09 19.24 3.24
CA ALA A 155 2.34 18.96 3.95
C ALA A 155 3.58 19.49 3.21
N ASN A 156 3.64 19.27 1.88
CA ASN A 156 4.85 19.58 1.11
C ASN A 156 4.58 19.92 -0.36
N GLY A 157 3.39 20.43 -0.67
CA GLY A 157 3.03 20.82 -2.04
C GLY A 157 2.88 19.66 -3.02
N GLY A 158 2.88 18.42 -2.54
CA GLY A 158 2.69 17.25 -3.40
C GLY A 158 3.98 16.59 -3.89
N THR A 159 5.11 16.85 -3.26
CA THR A 159 6.41 16.33 -3.69
C THR A 159 6.66 14.88 -3.28
N HIS A 160 6.09 14.44 -2.17
CA HIS A 160 6.17 13.06 -1.67
C HIS A 160 5.08 12.81 -0.61
N PHE A 161 4.87 11.56 -0.21
CA PHE A 161 3.98 11.28 0.93
C PHE A 161 4.62 11.81 2.22
N PRO A 162 3.86 12.55 3.07
CA PRO A 162 4.43 13.20 4.24
C PRO A 162 5.10 12.23 5.20
N THR A 163 6.24 12.60 5.73
CA THR A 163 6.89 11.91 6.83
C THR A 163 6.16 12.15 8.16
N ALA A 164 6.45 11.33 9.15
CA ALA A 164 5.93 11.50 10.51
C ALA A 164 6.28 12.89 11.07
N ALA A 165 7.53 13.35 10.89
CA ALA A 165 7.97 14.67 11.33
C ALA A 165 7.22 15.82 10.62
N GLU A 166 7.04 15.74 9.28
CA GLU A 166 6.28 16.74 8.53
C GLU A 166 4.82 16.78 8.98
N MET A 167 4.20 15.64 9.22
CA MET A 167 2.82 15.59 9.72
C MET A 167 2.68 16.13 11.14
N ALA A 168 3.61 15.81 12.03
CA ALA A 168 3.64 16.36 13.38
C ALA A 168 3.81 17.89 13.36
N ALA A 169 4.65 18.41 12.46
CA ALA A 169 4.86 19.86 12.29
C ALA A 169 3.60 20.59 11.77
N LEU A 170 2.68 19.91 11.07
CA LEU A 170 1.41 20.53 10.67
C LEU A 170 0.52 20.87 11.88
N GLY A 171 0.54 20.04 12.91
CA GLY A 171 -0.34 20.15 14.06
C GLY A 171 -1.80 19.80 13.78
N GLU A 172 -2.57 19.53 14.82
CA GLU A 172 -3.97 19.07 14.72
C GLU A 172 -4.86 20.04 13.93
N ARG A 173 -4.69 21.37 14.15
CA ARG A 173 -5.53 22.39 13.50
C ARG A 173 -5.43 22.34 11.97
N ARG A 174 -4.20 22.27 11.41
CA ARG A 174 -3.99 22.22 9.96
C ARG A 174 -4.45 20.87 9.37
N LEU A 175 -4.21 19.76 10.07
CA LEU A 175 -4.71 18.43 9.68
C LEU A 175 -6.25 18.43 9.62
N ARG A 176 -6.93 19.09 10.56
CA ARG A 176 -8.39 19.22 10.52
C ARG A 176 -8.87 19.97 9.28
N GLY A 177 -8.11 20.95 8.80
CA GLY A 177 -8.44 21.78 7.63
C GLY A 177 -8.56 21.01 6.31
N ILE A 178 -8.02 19.78 6.20
CA ILE A 178 -8.21 18.97 4.99
C ILE A 178 -9.59 18.29 4.89
N GLY A 179 -10.45 18.48 5.89
CA GLY A 179 -11.80 17.90 5.96
C GLY A 179 -11.91 16.70 6.93
N LEU A 180 -11.01 16.62 7.92
CA LEU A 180 -11.07 15.61 8.97
C LEU A 180 -11.95 16.04 10.15
N THR A 181 -12.59 15.06 10.80
CA THR A 181 -13.15 15.28 12.12
C THR A 181 -12.04 15.59 13.14
N ARG A 182 -12.40 16.26 14.24
CA ARG A 182 -11.44 16.60 15.31
C ARG A 182 -10.74 15.34 15.83
N ALA A 183 -11.49 14.28 16.11
CA ALA A 183 -10.95 13.03 16.62
C ALA A 183 -9.92 12.40 15.64
N ARG A 184 -10.20 12.40 14.34
CA ARG A 184 -9.30 11.84 13.33
C ARG A 184 -8.05 12.70 13.10
N ALA A 185 -8.19 14.03 13.11
CA ALA A 185 -7.05 14.94 13.02
C ALA A 185 -6.11 14.75 14.21
N ARG A 186 -6.67 14.68 15.42
CA ARG A 186 -5.92 14.39 16.64
C ARG A 186 -5.23 13.02 16.57
N CYS A 187 -5.94 11.97 16.17
CA CYS A 187 -5.36 10.64 15.99
C CYS A 187 -4.14 10.68 15.04
N LEU A 188 -4.26 11.30 13.86
CA LEU A 188 -3.15 11.42 12.92
C LEU A 188 -1.97 12.21 13.48
N PHE A 189 -2.24 13.29 14.22
CA PHE A 189 -1.20 14.09 14.88
C PHE A 189 -0.44 13.28 15.94
N GLU A 190 -1.18 12.59 16.82
CA GLU A 190 -0.58 11.78 17.89
C GLU A 190 0.21 10.59 17.33
N VAL A 191 -0.34 9.90 16.31
CA VAL A 191 0.36 8.82 15.59
C VAL A 191 1.63 9.33 14.92
N ALA A 192 1.57 10.50 14.26
CA ALA A 192 2.74 11.08 13.63
C ALA A 192 3.84 11.43 14.64
N ARG A 193 3.47 11.96 15.80
CA ARG A 193 4.42 12.21 16.90
C ARG A 193 5.02 10.90 17.40
N ALA A 194 4.20 9.92 17.79
CA ALA A 194 4.66 8.64 18.31
C ALA A 194 5.63 7.93 17.35
N VAL A 195 5.31 7.91 16.05
CA VAL A 195 6.20 7.33 15.02
C VAL A 195 7.48 8.17 14.86
N GLY A 196 7.37 9.49 14.88
CA GLY A 196 8.51 10.41 14.81
C GLY A 196 9.47 10.27 16.01
N ASP A 197 8.93 10.00 17.19
CA ASP A 197 9.66 9.77 18.44
C ASP A 197 10.21 8.32 18.54
N GLY A 198 10.01 7.50 17.51
CA GLY A 198 10.58 6.16 17.44
C GLY A 198 9.76 5.05 18.16
N ALA A 199 8.50 5.32 18.53
CA ALA A 199 7.62 4.31 19.14
C ALA A 199 7.40 3.07 18.25
N VAL A 200 7.64 3.20 16.93
CA VAL A 200 7.47 2.11 15.97
C VAL A 200 8.75 1.85 15.20
N ARG A 201 9.28 0.66 15.33
CA ARG A 201 10.42 0.15 14.55
C ARG A 201 9.89 -0.77 13.44
N TRP A 202 9.63 -0.22 12.27
CA TRP A 202 8.98 -0.92 11.15
C TRP A 202 9.66 -2.22 10.74
N GLU A 203 11.00 -2.25 10.71
CA GLU A 203 11.74 -3.46 10.33
C GLU A 203 11.62 -4.56 11.41
N ALA A 204 11.58 -4.19 12.69
CA ALA A 204 11.32 -5.14 13.76
C ALA A 204 9.90 -5.73 13.63
N LEU A 205 8.88 -4.87 13.43
CA LEU A 205 7.51 -5.33 13.24
C LEU A 205 7.35 -6.27 12.04
N ARG A 206 8.14 -6.08 10.98
CA ARG A 206 8.11 -6.93 9.79
C ARG A 206 8.55 -8.37 10.06
N SER A 207 9.45 -8.58 11.02
CA SER A 207 10.03 -9.89 11.36
C SER A 207 9.39 -10.55 12.58
N GLN A 208 8.55 -9.83 13.34
CA GLN A 208 7.84 -10.36 14.49
C GLN A 208 6.68 -11.27 14.09
N ALA A 209 6.19 -12.07 15.04
CA ALA A 209 4.92 -12.78 14.89
C ALA A 209 3.77 -11.79 14.66
N THR A 210 2.78 -12.18 13.86
CA THR A 210 1.68 -11.29 13.45
C THR A 210 0.93 -10.71 14.66
N GLU A 211 0.69 -11.52 15.67
CA GLU A 211 -0.02 -11.13 16.90
C GLU A 211 0.76 -10.14 17.75
N GLU A 212 2.08 -10.27 17.80
CA GLU A 212 2.97 -9.32 18.51
C GLU A 212 3.02 -7.99 17.78
N ALA A 213 3.20 -8.02 16.47
CA ALA A 213 3.21 -6.83 15.63
C ALA A 213 1.85 -6.12 15.66
N GLU A 214 0.72 -6.86 15.72
CA GLU A 214 -0.61 -6.29 15.89
C GLU A 214 -0.75 -5.58 17.24
N ARG A 215 -0.33 -6.21 18.33
CA ARG A 215 -0.36 -5.58 19.65
C ARG A 215 0.46 -4.29 19.70
N ALA A 216 1.64 -4.29 19.10
CA ALA A 216 2.49 -3.11 19.01
C ALA A 216 1.84 -1.98 18.18
N LEU A 217 1.18 -2.28 17.06
CA LEU A 217 0.45 -1.27 16.30
C LEU A 217 -0.78 -0.74 17.04
N ARG A 218 -1.49 -1.59 17.76
CA ARG A 218 -2.67 -1.21 18.56
C ARG A 218 -2.37 -0.36 19.77
N SER A 219 -1.10 -0.29 20.22
CA SER A 219 -0.70 0.66 21.26
C SER A 219 -0.68 2.12 20.77
N LEU A 220 -0.70 2.34 19.46
CA LEU A 220 -0.78 3.69 18.89
C LEU A 220 -2.20 4.28 19.04
N PRO A 221 -2.31 5.59 19.31
CA PRO A 221 -3.60 6.26 19.45
C PRO A 221 -4.52 6.06 18.24
N GLY A 222 -5.74 5.60 18.45
CA GLY A 222 -6.76 5.43 17.40
C GLY A 222 -6.48 4.32 16.38
N VAL A 223 -5.50 3.46 16.64
CA VAL A 223 -5.20 2.27 15.84
C VAL A 223 -5.95 1.07 16.43
N GLY A 224 -7.11 0.76 15.84
CA GLY A 224 -7.91 -0.41 16.19
C GLY A 224 -7.46 -1.69 15.45
N PRO A 225 -8.11 -2.84 15.73
CA PRO A 225 -7.77 -4.13 15.09
C PRO A 225 -7.75 -4.07 13.57
N TRP A 226 -8.79 -3.47 12.94
CA TRP A 226 -8.84 -3.35 11.49
C TRP A 226 -7.66 -2.56 10.91
N THR A 227 -7.30 -1.42 11.53
CA THR A 227 -6.18 -0.59 11.08
C THR A 227 -4.86 -1.34 11.23
N ALA A 228 -4.64 -2.00 12.36
CA ALA A 228 -3.44 -2.79 12.60
C ALA A 228 -3.30 -3.94 11.58
N SER A 229 -4.34 -4.77 11.42
CA SER A 229 -4.33 -5.86 10.44
C SER A 229 -4.13 -5.37 9.00
N TYR A 230 -4.74 -4.22 8.63
CA TYR A 230 -4.54 -3.62 7.31
C TYR A 230 -3.09 -3.19 7.09
N VAL A 231 -2.45 -2.56 8.09
CA VAL A 231 -1.04 -2.15 8.03
C VAL A 231 -0.11 -3.36 7.97
N LEU A 232 -0.36 -4.37 8.77
CA LEU A 232 0.40 -5.63 8.75
C LEU A 232 0.33 -6.28 7.36
N MET A 233 -0.85 -6.43 6.81
CA MET A 233 -1.05 -7.05 5.50
C MET A 233 -0.43 -6.23 4.37
N ARG A 234 -0.76 -4.92 4.28
CA ARG A 234 -0.39 -4.10 3.11
C ARG A 234 0.85 -3.24 3.31
N GLY A 235 1.22 -2.91 4.54
CA GLY A 235 2.40 -2.09 4.84
C GLY A 235 3.63 -2.92 5.17
N LEU A 236 3.43 -4.05 5.85
CA LEU A 236 4.51 -4.91 6.36
C LEU A 236 4.61 -6.26 5.66
N GLY A 237 3.56 -6.73 4.98
CA GLY A 237 3.56 -7.98 4.21
C GLY A 237 3.35 -9.23 5.05
N HIS A 238 2.72 -9.11 6.22
CA HIS A 238 2.30 -10.26 7.02
C HIS A 238 1.21 -11.05 6.29
N ARG A 239 1.45 -12.32 6.02
CA ARG A 239 0.56 -13.16 5.19
C ARG A 239 -0.69 -13.61 5.93
N ASP A 240 -0.58 -13.76 7.25
CA ASP A 240 -1.69 -14.20 8.11
C ASP A 240 -2.47 -13.02 8.72
N ALA A 241 -2.07 -11.78 8.43
CA ALA A 241 -2.82 -10.62 8.84
C ALA A 241 -4.10 -10.49 8.01
N PHE A 242 -5.25 -10.56 8.67
CA PHE A 242 -6.56 -10.50 8.03
C PHE A 242 -7.46 -9.47 8.70
N PRO A 243 -7.89 -8.42 7.98
CA PRO A 243 -8.77 -7.39 8.53
C PRO A 243 -10.22 -7.88 8.61
N ALA A 244 -10.53 -8.80 9.52
CA ALA A 244 -11.83 -9.46 9.65
C ALA A 244 -13.02 -8.48 9.83
N GLY A 245 -12.76 -7.31 10.44
CA GLY A 245 -13.74 -6.24 10.58
C GLY A 245 -13.97 -5.38 9.34
N ASP A 246 -13.30 -5.68 8.20
CA ASP A 246 -13.48 -4.91 6.97
C ASP A 246 -14.88 -5.11 6.37
N LEU A 247 -15.60 -4.00 6.14
CA LEU A 247 -16.94 -4.04 5.60
C LEU A 247 -17.03 -4.67 4.22
N GLY A 248 -16.00 -4.45 3.38
CA GLY A 248 -15.93 -5.04 2.05
C GLY A 248 -15.72 -6.56 2.10
N VAL A 249 -14.87 -7.03 3.03
CA VAL A 249 -14.65 -8.46 3.27
C VAL A 249 -15.93 -9.11 3.78
N ARG A 250 -16.59 -8.51 4.78
CA ARG A 250 -17.86 -9.04 5.33
C ARG A 250 -18.94 -9.16 4.26
N LYS A 251 -19.19 -8.09 3.49
CA LYS A 251 -20.16 -8.11 2.38
C LYS A 251 -19.83 -9.14 1.31
N ALA A 252 -18.54 -9.34 1.01
CA ALA A 252 -18.13 -10.35 0.03
C ALA A 252 -18.35 -11.77 0.53
N LEU A 253 -18.18 -12.03 1.82
CA LEU A 253 -18.46 -13.33 2.43
C LEU A 253 -19.98 -13.57 2.53
N GLU A 254 -20.77 -12.58 2.95
CA GLU A 254 -22.23 -12.66 2.97
C GLU A 254 -22.81 -12.97 1.57
N ALA A 255 -22.26 -12.39 0.53
CA ALA A 255 -22.69 -12.64 -0.86
C ALA A 255 -22.23 -14.00 -1.42
N ALA A 256 -21.29 -14.69 -0.77
CA ALA A 256 -20.78 -15.99 -1.18
C ALA A 256 -21.47 -17.18 -0.48
N HIS A 257 -22.29 -16.90 0.52
CA HIS A 257 -23.17 -17.86 1.23
C HIS A 257 -24.56 -17.88 0.65
#